data_04f62e66dce67fb5b57264b84862bb77
#
_entry.id   04f62e66dce67fb5b57264b84862bb77
#
_cell.length_a   1.000
_cell.length_b   1.000
_cell.length_c   1.000
_cell.angle_alpha   90.00
_cell.angle_beta   90.00
_cell.angle_gamma   90.00
#
_symmetry.space_group_name_H-M   'P 1'
#
loop_
_entity.id
_entity.type
_entity.pdbx_description
1 polymer ?
#
loop_
_entity_poly.entity_id
_entity_poly.type
_entity_poly.pdbx_seq_one_letter_code
_entity_poly.pdbx_strand_id
1 'polypeptide(L)'
;MHQYLFFIGDFPIRMYGLMLCMAIFMATFVAYFLAWRDGRGWEKLLPDIGIYGGFAGLVGARLWDVFFFDWGYYSDHLLEIPFVWQGGMAIQGGILGGVAAGAFYCWRHKVNWIEMLDVICPALFIGQSIGRMANLLNGDAFGAPTGGDFGILYPAGTLARGTYGTQPLWPAEVWEGQIDVILFAVLLLFQTTRPKKGQPCCLYVMLYSVLRFFLEFLRGDYVQPMLWGLKSAQVTALVSFIVALVLFIWAGMRQSKKNCR
;
A
#
# COMPACT_ATOMS: atom_id res chain seq x y z
N MET A 1 6.22 -3.78 -21.53
CA MET A 1 5.94 -4.33 -20.21
C MET A 1 6.66 -5.68 -20.13
N HIS A 2 7.48 -5.87 -19.12
CA HIS A 2 8.23 -7.12 -18.93
C HIS A 2 7.84 -7.71 -17.58
N GLN A 3 7.12 -8.84 -17.60
CA GLN A 3 6.71 -9.54 -16.37
C GLN A 3 7.89 -10.27 -15.72
N TYR A 4 8.85 -10.70 -16.51
CA TYR A 4 10.04 -11.44 -16.08
C TYR A 4 11.30 -10.61 -16.33
N LEU A 5 12.22 -10.61 -15.36
CA LEU A 5 13.52 -9.95 -15.49
C LEU A 5 14.51 -10.89 -16.17
N PHE A 6 14.66 -12.09 -15.64
CA PHE A 6 15.47 -13.18 -16.20
C PHE A 6 15.06 -14.52 -15.57
N PHE A 7 15.63 -15.61 -16.09
CA PHE A 7 15.40 -16.96 -15.58
C PHE A 7 16.69 -17.52 -14.99
N ILE A 8 16.60 -18.20 -13.83
CA ILE A 8 17.69 -18.99 -13.25
C ILE A 8 17.30 -20.46 -13.41
N GLY A 9 17.81 -21.12 -14.48
CA GLY A 9 17.25 -22.39 -14.93
C GLY A 9 15.78 -22.21 -15.31
N ASP A 10 14.91 -23.02 -14.73
CA ASP A 10 13.45 -22.92 -14.95
C ASP A 10 12.73 -21.96 -13.98
N PHE A 11 13.46 -21.34 -13.03
CA PHE A 11 12.86 -20.45 -12.05
C PHE A 11 12.80 -19.00 -12.57
N PRO A 12 11.57 -18.43 -12.77
CA PRO A 12 11.41 -17.07 -13.27
C PRO A 12 11.61 -16.04 -12.15
N ILE A 13 12.49 -15.07 -12.34
CA ILE A 13 12.58 -13.88 -11.50
C ILE A 13 11.58 -12.86 -12.02
N ARG A 14 10.51 -12.65 -11.27
CA ARG A 14 9.43 -11.73 -11.65
C ARG A 14 9.81 -10.28 -11.38
N MET A 15 9.56 -9.40 -12.33
CA MET A 15 9.76 -7.96 -12.20
C MET A 15 8.95 -7.38 -11.02
N TYR A 16 7.74 -7.89 -10.81
CA TYR A 16 6.88 -7.47 -9.69
C TYR A 16 7.56 -7.61 -8.32
N GLY A 17 8.19 -8.76 -8.05
CA GLY A 17 8.92 -8.98 -6.79
C GLY A 17 10.08 -8.00 -6.59
N LEU A 18 10.86 -7.74 -7.65
CA LEU A 18 11.93 -6.76 -7.60
C LEU A 18 11.41 -5.35 -7.29
N MET A 19 10.36 -4.92 -8.00
CA MET A 19 9.74 -3.60 -7.77
C MET A 19 9.15 -3.49 -6.37
N LEU A 20 8.58 -4.56 -5.81
CA LEU A 20 8.09 -4.56 -4.43
C LEU A 20 9.24 -4.39 -3.43
N CYS A 21 10.36 -5.09 -3.63
CA CYS A 21 11.57 -4.89 -2.81
C CYS A 21 12.08 -3.44 -2.92
N MET A 22 12.10 -2.87 -4.13
CA MET A 22 12.46 -1.46 -4.34
C MET A 22 11.49 -0.51 -3.64
N ALA A 23 10.18 -0.80 -3.67
CA ALA A 23 9.17 0.00 -2.99
C ALA A 23 9.40 0.05 -1.48
N ILE A 24 9.66 -1.11 -0.85
CA ILE A 24 9.96 -1.21 0.58
C ILE A 24 11.28 -0.48 0.89
N PHE A 25 12.31 -0.71 0.09
CA PHE A 25 13.62 -0.04 0.26
C PHE A 25 13.48 1.48 0.17
N MET A 26 12.83 1.99 -0.87
CA MET A 26 12.67 3.44 -1.08
C MET A 26 11.78 4.08 -0.01
N ALA A 27 10.68 3.41 0.39
CA ALA A 27 9.86 3.90 1.49
C ALA A 27 10.66 3.96 2.80
N THR A 28 11.45 2.93 3.10
CA THR A 28 12.33 2.89 4.29
C THR A 28 13.40 3.97 4.21
N PHE A 29 14.02 4.17 3.05
CA PHE A 29 15.04 5.18 2.82
C PHE A 29 14.48 6.60 3.01
N VAL A 30 13.31 6.89 2.42
CA VAL A 30 12.64 8.19 2.61
C VAL A 30 12.25 8.39 4.07
N ALA A 31 11.67 7.39 4.73
CA ALA A 31 11.34 7.45 6.15
C ALA A 31 12.59 7.70 7.02
N TYR A 32 13.72 7.06 6.69
CA TYR A 32 15.02 7.31 7.36
C TYR A 32 15.41 8.79 7.28
N PHE A 33 15.33 9.41 6.09
CA PHE A 33 15.64 10.83 5.93
C PHE A 33 14.67 11.72 6.71
N LEU A 34 13.38 11.39 6.72
CA LEU A 34 12.38 12.15 7.48
C LEU A 34 12.64 12.07 8.98
N ALA A 35 12.99 10.88 9.49
CA ALA A 35 13.36 10.70 10.89
C ALA A 35 14.67 11.40 11.26
N TRP A 36 15.66 11.35 10.37
CA TRP A 36 16.93 12.07 10.56
C TRP A 36 16.70 13.59 10.64
N ARG A 37 15.88 14.13 9.74
CA ARG A 37 15.49 15.56 9.76
C ARG A 37 14.73 15.94 11.03
N ASP A 38 13.95 15.03 11.58
CA ASP A 38 13.20 15.23 12.82
C ASP A 38 14.11 15.29 14.06
N GLY A 39 15.33 14.74 14.01
CA GLY A 39 16.38 14.89 15.01
C GLY A 39 16.16 14.10 16.31
N ARG A 40 15.18 13.16 16.36
CA ARG A 40 14.89 12.33 17.55
C ARG A 40 15.76 11.08 17.67
N GLY A 41 16.63 10.82 16.69
CA GLY A 41 17.51 9.64 16.65
C GLY A 41 16.79 8.35 16.24
N TRP A 42 15.59 8.45 15.66
CA TRP A 42 14.78 7.29 15.27
C TRP A 42 15.15 6.72 13.90
N GLU A 43 15.96 7.44 13.14
CA GLU A 43 16.47 6.98 11.85
C GLU A 43 17.16 5.61 11.94
N LYS A 44 17.80 5.32 13.07
CA LYS A 44 18.50 4.05 13.31
C LYS A 44 17.57 2.83 13.43
N LEU A 45 16.29 3.06 13.73
CA LEU A 45 15.30 2.00 13.89
C LEU A 45 14.60 1.65 12.59
N LEU A 46 14.59 2.57 11.61
CA LEU A 46 13.79 2.43 10.40
C LEU A 46 14.26 1.31 9.46
N PRO A 47 15.57 1.05 9.28
CA PRO A 47 15.99 -0.11 8.48
C PRO A 47 15.43 -1.43 9.02
N ASP A 48 15.47 -1.61 10.34
CA ASP A 48 14.95 -2.82 10.99
C ASP A 48 13.42 -2.88 10.88
N ILE A 49 12.72 -1.76 11.08
CA ILE A 49 11.26 -1.69 10.89
C ILE A 49 10.90 -2.04 9.44
N GLY A 50 11.66 -1.56 8.46
CA GLY A 50 11.48 -1.90 7.05
C GLY A 50 11.66 -3.38 6.76
N ILE A 51 12.72 -3.99 7.30
CA ILE A 51 13.02 -5.42 7.10
C ILE A 51 11.99 -6.29 7.82
N TYR A 52 11.79 -6.08 9.13
CA TYR A 52 10.84 -6.90 9.90
C TYR A 52 9.39 -6.66 9.48
N GLY A 53 9.03 -5.41 9.19
CA GLY A 53 7.71 -5.06 8.69
C GLY A 53 7.44 -5.64 7.30
N GLY A 54 8.42 -5.60 6.39
CA GLY A 54 8.33 -6.20 5.07
C GLY A 54 8.19 -7.72 5.14
N PHE A 55 9.03 -8.40 5.94
CA PHE A 55 8.95 -9.85 6.11
C PHE A 55 7.64 -10.28 6.79
N ALA A 56 7.24 -9.63 7.89
CA ALA A 56 5.98 -9.92 8.56
C ALA A 56 4.77 -9.58 7.67
N GLY A 57 4.88 -8.56 6.83
CA GLY A 57 3.88 -8.25 5.82
C GLY A 57 3.75 -9.37 4.78
N LEU A 58 4.86 -9.90 4.29
CA LEU A 58 4.86 -11.02 3.34
C LEU A 58 4.19 -12.27 3.96
N VAL A 59 4.60 -12.63 5.17
CA VAL A 59 4.01 -13.77 5.89
C VAL A 59 2.53 -13.54 6.18
N GLY A 60 2.18 -12.34 6.67
CA GLY A 60 0.79 -11.97 6.94
C GLY A 60 -0.10 -12.02 5.70
N ALA A 61 0.39 -11.50 4.56
CA ALA A 61 -0.33 -11.54 3.29
C ALA A 61 -0.63 -12.98 2.86
N ARG A 62 0.35 -13.87 3.01
CA ARG A 62 0.18 -15.29 2.68
C ARG A 62 -0.79 -15.98 3.63
N LEU A 63 -0.63 -15.80 4.92
CA LEU A 63 -1.51 -16.42 5.92
C LEU A 63 -2.95 -15.95 5.77
N TRP A 64 -3.16 -14.65 5.48
CA TRP A 64 -4.51 -14.13 5.24
C TRP A 64 -5.17 -14.79 4.03
N ASP A 65 -4.46 -14.91 2.93
CA ASP A 65 -4.93 -15.56 1.72
C ASP A 65 -5.32 -17.00 1.99
N VAL A 66 -4.40 -17.78 2.58
CA VAL A 66 -4.59 -19.18 2.93
C VAL A 66 -5.83 -19.40 3.81
N PHE A 67 -5.96 -18.62 4.89
CA PHE A 67 -7.01 -18.90 5.89
C PHE A 67 -8.37 -18.27 5.55
N PHE A 68 -8.41 -17.15 4.83
CA PHE A 68 -9.65 -16.42 4.59
C PHE A 68 -10.18 -16.54 3.17
N PHE A 69 -9.31 -16.80 2.18
CA PHE A 69 -9.74 -16.88 0.79
C PHE A 69 -9.70 -18.30 0.22
N ASP A 70 -8.65 -19.06 0.48
CA ASP A 70 -8.39 -20.33 -0.19
C ASP A 70 -8.20 -21.51 0.77
N TRP A 71 -8.78 -21.48 1.98
CA TRP A 71 -8.66 -22.57 2.95
C TRP A 71 -9.13 -23.93 2.41
N GLY A 72 -10.16 -23.94 1.56
CA GLY A 72 -10.65 -25.16 0.92
C GLY A 72 -9.59 -25.90 0.10
N TYR A 73 -8.67 -25.17 -0.53
CA TYR A 73 -7.54 -25.74 -1.26
C TYR A 73 -6.38 -26.12 -0.33
N TYR A 74 -5.98 -25.20 0.55
CA TYR A 74 -4.80 -25.38 1.39
C TYR A 74 -4.98 -26.38 2.53
N SER A 75 -6.22 -26.69 2.93
CA SER A 75 -6.49 -27.77 3.89
C SER A 75 -5.96 -29.13 3.42
N ASP A 76 -5.99 -29.37 2.10
CA ASP A 76 -5.51 -30.60 1.49
C ASP A 76 -4.06 -30.49 0.97
N HIS A 77 -3.51 -29.25 0.89
CA HIS A 77 -2.19 -28.97 0.32
C HIS A 77 -1.31 -28.13 1.28
N LEU A 78 -1.22 -28.53 2.55
CA LEU A 78 -0.50 -27.77 3.59
C LEU A 78 0.97 -27.47 3.26
N LEU A 79 1.64 -28.34 2.51
CA LEU A 79 3.04 -28.15 2.11
C LEU A 79 3.23 -27.03 1.10
N GLU A 80 2.17 -26.56 0.45
CA GLU A 80 2.21 -25.47 -0.52
C GLU A 80 2.04 -24.07 0.12
N ILE A 81 1.65 -24.01 1.41
CA ILE A 81 1.48 -22.76 2.14
C ILE A 81 2.74 -21.85 2.06
N PRO A 82 3.99 -22.35 2.17
CA PRO A 82 5.18 -21.51 2.08
C PRO A 82 5.51 -21.02 0.67
N PHE A 83 4.86 -21.52 -0.39
CA PHE A 83 5.21 -21.25 -1.79
C PHE A 83 4.65 -19.90 -2.28
N VAL A 84 5.12 -18.81 -1.66
CA VAL A 84 4.69 -17.43 -1.98
C VAL A 84 4.91 -17.03 -3.44
N TRP A 85 5.82 -17.71 -4.14
CA TRP A 85 6.12 -17.44 -5.56
C TRP A 85 5.03 -17.96 -6.53
N GLN A 86 4.12 -18.80 -6.06
CA GLN A 86 2.97 -19.25 -6.84
C GLN A 86 1.83 -18.23 -6.91
N GLY A 87 1.89 -17.18 -6.08
CA GLY A 87 0.81 -16.21 -5.91
C GLY A 87 0.02 -16.45 -4.62
N GLY A 88 -1.21 -15.94 -4.56
CA GLY A 88 -2.06 -16.07 -3.36
C GLY A 88 -1.54 -15.21 -2.20
N MET A 89 -1.73 -13.87 -2.32
CA MET A 89 -1.27 -12.90 -1.34
C MET A 89 -2.32 -11.82 -1.13
N ALA A 90 -2.84 -11.70 0.07
CA ALA A 90 -3.87 -10.74 0.42
C ALA A 90 -3.28 -9.48 1.10
N ILE A 91 -3.57 -8.32 0.55
CA ILE A 91 -3.06 -7.02 1.05
C ILE A 91 -3.46 -6.77 2.52
N GLN A 92 -4.63 -7.24 2.95
CA GLN A 92 -5.13 -7.10 4.31
C GLN A 92 -4.19 -7.72 5.33
N GLY A 93 -3.76 -8.95 5.06
CA GLY A 93 -2.78 -9.65 5.90
C GLY A 93 -1.40 -8.97 5.87
N GLY A 94 -1.01 -8.44 4.70
CA GLY A 94 0.22 -7.68 4.55
C GLY A 94 0.27 -6.42 5.43
N ILE A 95 -0.80 -5.65 5.43
CA ILE A 95 -0.91 -4.44 6.27
C ILE A 95 -0.90 -4.83 7.76
N LEU A 96 -1.70 -5.82 8.15
CA LEU A 96 -1.77 -6.25 9.56
C LEU A 96 -0.43 -6.78 10.06
N GLY A 97 0.24 -7.63 9.28
CA GLY A 97 1.56 -8.16 9.62
C GLY A 97 2.62 -7.07 9.76
N GLY A 98 2.68 -6.16 8.79
CA GLY A 98 3.64 -5.05 8.81
C GLY A 98 3.41 -4.08 9.98
N VAL A 99 2.14 -3.70 10.21
CA VAL A 99 1.76 -2.82 11.35
C VAL A 99 2.07 -3.49 12.68
N ALA A 100 1.72 -4.78 12.85
CA ALA A 100 1.99 -5.52 14.09
C ALA A 100 3.49 -5.63 14.39
N ALA A 101 4.29 -5.96 13.38
CA ALA A 101 5.75 -6.03 13.54
C ALA A 101 6.36 -4.68 13.89
N GLY A 102 5.97 -3.61 13.19
CA GLY A 102 6.44 -2.25 13.47
C GLY A 102 6.04 -1.77 14.87
N ALA A 103 4.80 -2.03 15.28
CA ALA A 103 4.31 -1.69 16.63
C ALA A 103 5.07 -2.47 17.71
N PHE A 104 5.29 -3.77 17.51
CA PHE A 104 6.06 -4.61 18.42
C PHE A 104 7.52 -4.12 18.54
N TYR A 105 8.14 -3.79 17.40
CA TYR A 105 9.51 -3.28 17.37
C TYR A 105 9.63 -1.94 18.12
N CYS A 106 8.73 -1.00 17.88
CA CYS A 106 8.66 0.27 18.59
C CYS A 106 8.44 0.08 20.10
N TRP A 107 7.55 -0.85 20.49
CA TRP A 107 7.34 -1.20 21.90
C TRP A 107 8.63 -1.72 22.58
N ARG A 108 9.37 -2.62 21.90
CA ARG A 108 10.67 -3.13 22.40
C ARG A 108 11.70 -2.03 22.61
N HIS A 109 11.72 -1.04 21.73
CA HIS A 109 12.66 0.09 21.79
C HIS A 109 12.13 1.30 22.56
N LYS A 110 10.95 1.16 23.24
CA LYS A 110 10.30 2.23 24.03
C LYS A 110 10.02 3.52 23.22
N VAL A 111 9.76 3.38 21.93
CA VAL A 111 9.37 4.47 21.03
C VAL A 111 7.86 4.50 20.89
N ASN A 112 7.29 5.69 20.88
CA ASN A 112 5.85 5.85 20.66
C ASN A 112 5.49 5.49 19.20
N TRP A 113 4.70 4.43 19.04
CA TRP A 113 4.30 3.92 17.73
C TRP A 113 3.56 4.96 16.88
N ILE A 114 2.66 5.76 17.49
CA ILE A 114 1.90 6.78 16.75
C ILE A 114 2.83 7.86 16.18
N GLU A 115 3.83 8.30 16.95
CA GLU A 115 4.82 9.27 16.47
C GLU A 115 5.73 8.67 15.38
N MET A 116 6.05 7.38 15.48
CA MET A 116 6.79 6.68 14.43
C MET A 116 5.97 6.58 13.15
N LEU A 117 4.66 6.29 13.24
CA LEU A 117 3.76 6.30 12.08
C LEU A 117 3.69 7.68 11.42
N ASP A 118 3.68 8.76 12.19
CA ASP A 118 3.67 10.12 11.65
C ASP A 118 4.91 10.41 10.78
N VAL A 119 6.03 9.76 11.07
CA VAL A 119 7.26 9.84 10.26
C VAL A 119 7.20 8.91 9.04
N ILE A 120 6.67 7.70 9.21
CA ILE A 120 6.63 6.67 8.15
C ILE A 120 5.56 6.98 7.10
N CYS A 121 4.38 7.47 7.51
CA CYS A 121 3.22 7.61 6.62
C CYS A 121 3.48 8.41 5.33
N PRO A 122 4.20 9.54 5.31
CA PRO A 122 4.52 10.20 4.06
C PRO A 122 5.33 9.30 3.10
N ALA A 123 6.31 8.57 3.64
CA ALA A 123 7.16 7.70 2.83
C ALA A 123 6.40 6.52 2.20
N LEU A 124 5.27 6.11 2.79
CA LEU A 124 4.43 5.06 2.21
C LEU A 124 3.88 5.45 0.84
N PHE A 125 3.58 6.73 0.57
CA PHE A 125 3.15 7.17 -0.74
C PHE A 125 4.20 6.92 -1.82
N ILE A 126 5.50 7.08 -1.49
CA ILE A 126 6.58 6.75 -2.42
C ILE A 126 6.63 5.24 -2.68
N GLY A 127 6.51 4.42 -1.63
CA GLY A 127 6.41 2.97 -1.80
C GLY A 127 5.21 2.54 -2.63
N GLN A 128 4.03 3.15 -2.40
CA GLN A 128 2.82 2.90 -3.19
C GLN A 128 3.00 3.29 -4.65
N SER A 129 3.56 4.46 -4.94
CA SER A 129 3.86 4.90 -6.31
C SER A 129 4.72 3.88 -7.07
N ILE A 130 5.80 3.37 -6.44
CA ILE A 130 6.64 2.31 -7.04
C ILE A 130 5.85 1.00 -7.19
N GLY A 131 5.00 0.65 -6.22
CA GLY A 131 4.11 -0.51 -6.30
C GLY A 131 3.12 -0.41 -7.47
N ARG A 132 2.60 0.78 -7.80
CA ARG A 132 1.74 0.99 -8.98
C ARG A 132 2.51 0.81 -10.30
N MET A 133 3.77 1.21 -10.33
CA MET A 133 4.64 0.90 -11.48
C MET A 133 4.88 -0.61 -11.62
N ALA A 134 4.96 -1.35 -10.50
CA ALA A 134 5.02 -2.80 -10.53
C ALA A 134 3.76 -3.41 -11.13
N ASN A 135 2.57 -2.91 -10.78
CA ASN A 135 1.30 -3.35 -11.37
C ASN A 135 1.27 -3.11 -12.89
N LEU A 136 1.68 -1.93 -13.35
CA LEU A 136 1.77 -1.61 -14.77
C LEU A 136 2.68 -2.61 -15.52
N LEU A 137 3.85 -2.92 -14.97
CA LEU A 137 4.80 -3.85 -15.58
C LEU A 137 4.28 -5.29 -15.60
N ASN A 138 3.52 -5.67 -14.59
CA ASN A 138 2.90 -6.99 -14.46
C ASN A 138 1.62 -7.13 -15.31
N GLY A 139 0.96 -6.01 -15.63
CA GLY A 139 -0.30 -5.96 -16.37
C GLY A 139 -1.51 -6.33 -15.53
N ASP A 140 -1.48 -5.97 -14.26
CA ASP A 140 -2.58 -6.09 -13.31
C ASP A 140 -2.99 -4.73 -12.73
N ALA A 141 -4.05 -4.69 -11.91
CA ALA A 141 -4.58 -3.45 -11.33
C ALA A 141 -5.02 -2.40 -12.38
N PHE A 142 -5.29 -2.81 -13.59
CA PHE A 142 -5.64 -2.00 -14.76
C PHE A 142 -7.04 -1.38 -14.67
N GLY A 143 -7.27 -0.35 -15.50
CA GLY A 143 -8.57 0.31 -15.62
C GLY A 143 -9.55 -0.42 -16.52
N ALA A 144 -10.79 0.05 -16.52
CA ALA A 144 -11.83 -0.38 -17.46
C ALA A 144 -11.53 0.12 -18.88
N PRO A 145 -12.16 -0.43 -19.93
CA PRO A 145 -12.06 0.09 -21.29
C PRO A 145 -12.50 1.56 -21.37
N THR A 146 -11.72 2.37 -22.12
CA THR A 146 -12.03 3.79 -22.31
C THR A 146 -13.17 4.04 -23.29
N GLY A 147 -13.46 3.06 -24.14
CA GLY A 147 -14.44 3.19 -25.22
C GLY A 147 -13.95 4.02 -26.42
N GLY A 148 -12.69 4.45 -26.45
CA GLY A 148 -12.07 5.23 -27.52
C GLY A 148 -10.62 4.80 -27.79
N ASP A 149 -9.86 5.69 -28.44
CA ASP A 149 -8.45 5.42 -28.81
C ASP A 149 -7.45 5.79 -27.70
N PHE A 150 -7.90 6.48 -26.66
CA PHE A 150 -7.06 6.84 -25.51
C PHE A 150 -6.93 5.67 -24.53
N GLY A 151 -5.74 5.48 -23.98
CA GLY A 151 -5.50 4.52 -22.91
C GLY A 151 -4.26 3.65 -23.13
N ILE A 152 -4.08 2.67 -22.25
CA ILE A 152 -2.96 1.72 -22.32
C ILE A 152 -3.41 0.47 -23.07
N LEU A 153 -2.61 0.07 -24.05
CA LEU A 153 -2.72 -1.21 -24.74
C LEU A 153 -1.76 -2.21 -24.08
N TYR A 154 -2.31 -3.21 -23.41
CA TYR A 154 -1.51 -4.23 -22.75
C TYR A 154 -1.03 -5.32 -23.72
N PRO A 155 0.24 -5.79 -23.61
CA PRO A 155 0.77 -6.83 -24.46
C PRO A 155 0.12 -8.20 -24.19
N ALA A 156 0.26 -9.12 -25.15
CA ALA A 156 -0.15 -10.50 -24.98
C ALA A 156 0.54 -11.14 -23.75
N GLY A 157 -0.17 -12.02 -23.05
CA GLY A 157 0.32 -12.69 -21.84
C GLY A 157 0.06 -11.93 -20.53
N THR A 158 -0.44 -10.68 -20.57
CA THR A 158 -0.90 -9.96 -19.38
C THR A 158 -2.34 -10.30 -19.04
N LEU A 159 -2.71 -10.17 -17.73
CA LEU A 159 -4.09 -10.36 -17.27
C LEU A 159 -5.04 -9.36 -17.93
N ALA A 160 -4.63 -8.10 -18.04
CA ALA A 160 -5.38 -7.05 -18.72
C ALA A 160 -5.74 -7.41 -20.17
N ARG A 161 -4.77 -7.93 -20.92
CA ARG A 161 -4.98 -8.38 -22.31
C ARG A 161 -5.89 -9.59 -22.40
N GLY A 162 -5.78 -10.52 -21.46
CA GLY A 162 -6.68 -11.67 -21.37
C GLY A 162 -8.12 -11.28 -21.10
N THR A 163 -8.33 -10.24 -20.29
CA THR A 163 -9.67 -9.76 -19.88
C THR A 163 -10.35 -8.92 -20.95
N TYR A 164 -9.65 -7.95 -21.54
CA TYR A 164 -10.26 -6.94 -22.44
C TYR A 164 -9.71 -6.95 -23.87
N GLY A 165 -8.87 -7.91 -24.23
CA GLY A 165 -8.34 -8.03 -25.58
C GLY A 165 -7.48 -6.83 -25.99
N THR A 166 -7.75 -6.27 -27.17
CA THR A 166 -7.01 -5.13 -27.74
C THR A 166 -7.59 -3.76 -27.39
N GLN A 167 -8.51 -3.69 -26.43
CA GLN A 167 -9.13 -2.42 -26.08
C GLN A 167 -8.17 -1.54 -25.26
N PRO A 168 -8.13 -0.22 -25.53
CA PRO A 168 -7.42 0.72 -24.66
C PRO A 168 -8.09 0.82 -23.29
N LEU A 169 -7.29 0.72 -22.21
CA LEU A 169 -7.77 0.75 -20.83
C LEU A 169 -7.34 2.04 -20.14
N TRP A 170 -8.16 2.52 -19.20
CA TRP A 170 -7.82 3.66 -18.36
C TRP A 170 -6.50 3.37 -17.61
N PRO A 171 -5.53 4.30 -17.59
CA PRO A 171 -4.25 4.12 -16.90
C PRO A 171 -4.38 4.37 -15.38
N ALA A 172 -5.31 3.65 -14.73
CA ALA A 172 -5.68 3.90 -13.34
C ALA A 172 -4.50 3.74 -12.38
N GLU A 173 -3.66 2.70 -12.59
CA GLU A 173 -2.46 2.44 -11.79
C GLU A 173 -1.39 3.51 -12.00
N VAL A 174 -1.24 4.05 -13.22
CA VAL A 174 -0.28 5.13 -13.51
C VAL A 174 -0.72 6.41 -12.82
N TRP A 175 -1.99 6.76 -12.93
CA TRP A 175 -2.52 7.96 -12.27
C TRP A 175 -2.47 7.84 -10.75
N GLU A 176 -2.77 6.66 -10.19
CA GLU A 176 -2.61 6.44 -8.75
C GLU A 176 -1.16 6.69 -8.31
N GLY A 177 -0.18 6.11 -9.03
CA GLY A 177 1.24 6.30 -8.72
C GLY A 177 1.70 7.76 -8.82
N GLN A 178 1.22 8.51 -9.82
CA GLN A 178 1.54 9.94 -9.98
C GLN A 178 0.92 10.79 -8.86
N ILE A 179 -0.34 10.54 -8.52
CA ILE A 179 -1.03 11.27 -7.45
C ILE A 179 -0.40 10.95 -6.09
N ASP A 180 0.04 9.70 -5.85
CA ASP A 180 0.75 9.34 -4.61
C ASP A 180 2.00 10.22 -4.37
N VAL A 181 2.77 10.55 -5.43
CA VAL A 181 3.91 11.48 -5.32
C VAL A 181 3.44 12.90 -4.94
N ILE A 182 2.32 13.35 -5.48
CA ILE A 182 1.73 14.65 -5.11
C ILE A 182 1.27 14.62 -3.64
N LEU A 183 0.60 13.55 -3.21
CA LEU A 183 0.14 13.39 -1.84
C LEU A 183 1.29 13.29 -0.83
N PHE A 184 2.41 12.69 -1.24
CA PHE A 184 3.66 12.75 -0.48
C PHE A 184 4.08 14.20 -0.22
N ALA A 185 4.12 15.05 -1.26
CA ALA A 185 4.47 16.45 -1.11
C ALA A 185 3.48 17.22 -0.22
N VAL A 186 2.18 16.94 -0.35
CA VAL A 186 1.13 17.53 0.51
C VAL A 186 1.37 17.17 1.98
N LEU A 187 1.69 15.90 2.30
CA LEU A 187 2.00 15.50 3.67
C LEU A 187 3.29 16.15 4.20
N LEU A 188 4.32 16.31 3.38
CA LEU A 188 5.53 17.02 3.79
C LEU A 188 5.24 18.49 4.13
N LEU A 189 4.44 19.17 3.32
CA LEU A 189 3.99 20.55 3.59
C LEU A 189 3.16 20.61 4.88
N PHE A 190 2.26 19.66 5.09
CA PHE A 190 1.49 19.59 6.33
C PHE A 190 2.38 19.41 7.57
N GLN A 191 3.45 18.59 7.47
CA GLN A 191 4.39 18.43 8.59
C GLN A 191 5.11 19.72 8.98
N THR A 192 5.29 20.69 8.04
CA THR A 192 5.90 22.00 8.38
C THR A 192 5.04 22.83 9.32
N THR A 193 3.73 22.58 9.38
CA THR A 193 2.80 23.26 10.29
C THR A 193 2.90 22.76 11.74
N ARG A 194 3.80 21.81 12.02
CA ARG A 194 3.99 21.17 13.34
C ARG A 194 2.69 20.55 13.86
N PRO A 195 2.09 19.61 13.12
CA PRO A 195 0.84 18.98 13.50
C PRO A 195 0.98 18.22 14.81
N LYS A 196 -0.16 17.93 15.45
CA LYS A 196 -0.22 17.14 16.66
C LYS A 196 -0.02 15.66 16.35
N LYS A 197 0.44 14.89 17.37
CA LYS A 197 0.71 13.46 17.26
C LYS A 197 -0.49 12.69 16.73
N GLY A 198 -0.27 11.90 15.70
CA GLY A 198 -1.27 11.09 14.99
C GLY A 198 -2.00 11.83 13.87
N GLN A 199 -1.88 13.16 13.75
CA GLN A 199 -2.51 13.91 12.67
C GLN A 199 -1.90 13.63 11.29
N PRO A 200 -0.56 13.54 11.10
CA PRO A 200 0.02 13.17 9.82
C PRO A 200 -0.44 11.78 9.34
N CYS A 201 -0.48 10.80 10.22
CA CYS A 201 -0.95 9.46 9.90
C CYS A 201 -2.46 9.47 9.52
N CYS A 202 -3.29 10.19 10.28
CA CYS A 202 -4.70 10.34 9.92
C CYS A 202 -4.90 11.03 8.57
N LEU A 203 -4.12 12.09 8.29
CA LEU A 203 -4.19 12.79 7.00
C LEU A 203 -3.76 11.88 5.85
N TYR A 204 -2.72 11.05 6.03
CA TYR A 204 -2.34 10.02 5.05
C TYR A 204 -3.53 9.12 4.71
N VAL A 205 -4.21 8.56 5.72
CA VAL A 205 -5.36 7.68 5.51
C VAL A 205 -6.50 8.41 4.80
N MET A 206 -6.77 9.65 5.19
CA MET A 206 -7.83 10.47 4.55
C MET A 206 -7.52 10.73 3.08
N LEU A 207 -6.30 11.17 2.75
CA LEU A 207 -5.88 11.46 1.38
C LEU A 207 -5.93 10.22 0.50
N TYR A 208 -5.38 9.09 0.98
CA TYR A 208 -5.44 7.84 0.26
C TYR A 208 -6.87 7.33 0.08
N SER A 209 -7.72 7.47 1.09
CA SER A 209 -9.14 7.08 0.99
C SER A 209 -9.88 7.86 -0.09
N VAL A 210 -9.64 9.18 -0.18
CA VAL A 210 -10.22 10.02 -1.25
C VAL A 210 -9.72 9.56 -2.61
N LEU A 211 -8.40 9.40 -2.77
CA LEU A 211 -7.80 8.93 -4.01
C LEU A 211 -8.39 7.58 -4.44
N ARG A 212 -8.42 6.62 -3.51
CA ARG A 212 -8.92 5.27 -3.76
C ARG A 212 -10.40 5.25 -4.13
N PHE A 213 -11.23 6.07 -3.48
CA PHE A 213 -12.66 6.17 -3.78
C PHE A 213 -12.90 6.59 -5.24
N PHE A 214 -12.20 7.63 -5.71
CA PHE A 214 -12.41 8.15 -7.07
C PHE A 214 -11.79 7.24 -8.14
N LEU A 215 -10.58 6.72 -7.92
CA LEU A 215 -9.95 5.83 -8.90
C LEU A 215 -10.68 4.50 -9.07
N GLU A 216 -11.43 4.06 -8.06
CA GLU A 216 -12.19 2.81 -8.16
C GLU A 216 -13.27 2.86 -9.27
N PHE A 217 -13.77 4.03 -9.63
CA PHE A 217 -14.69 4.16 -10.79
C PHE A 217 -14.02 3.81 -12.12
N LEU A 218 -12.72 4.00 -12.22
CA LEU A 218 -11.93 3.72 -13.42
C LEU A 218 -11.37 2.29 -13.46
N ARG A 219 -11.44 1.57 -12.36
CA ARG A 219 -10.87 0.21 -12.24
C ARG A 219 -11.74 -0.83 -12.94
N GLY A 220 -11.06 -1.74 -13.69
CA GLY A 220 -11.69 -2.84 -14.42
C GLY A 220 -11.11 -4.22 -14.14
N ASP A 221 -10.16 -4.34 -13.21
CA ASP A 221 -9.40 -5.56 -12.95
C ASP A 221 -10.16 -6.62 -12.13
N TYR A 222 -11.27 -6.27 -11.52
CA TYR A 222 -12.12 -7.22 -10.81
C TYR A 222 -13.57 -6.77 -10.69
N VAL A 223 -14.47 -7.76 -10.62
CA VAL A 223 -15.89 -7.54 -10.30
C VAL A 223 -16.08 -7.82 -8.82
N GLN A 224 -16.09 -6.77 -7.99
CA GLN A 224 -16.39 -6.91 -6.58
C GLN A 224 -17.89 -6.78 -6.29
N PRO A 225 -18.39 -7.45 -5.24
CA PRO A 225 -19.76 -7.27 -4.79
C PRO A 225 -20.03 -5.79 -4.52
N MET A 226 -21.15 -5.30 -5.02
CA MET A 226 -21.59 -3.92 -4.77
C MET A 226 -22.44 -3.88 -3.49
N LEU A 227 -22.12 -2.94 -2.62
CA LEU A 227 -22.93 -2.61 -1.45
C LEU A 227 -23.52 -1.20 -1.68
N TRP A 228 -24.84 -1.07 -1.72
CA TRP A 228 -25.54 0.20 -2.02
C TRP A 228 -25.08 0.87 -3.33
N GLY A 229 -24.77 0.09 -4.36
CA GLY A 229 -24.26 0.59 -5.63
C GLY A 229 -22.78 0.98 -5.64
N LEU A 230 -22.07 0.81 -4.53
CA LEU A 230 -20.62 1.06 -4.42
C LEU A 230 -19.86 -0.24 -4.39
N LYS A 231 -18.67 -0.25 -4.97
CA LYS A 231 -17.73 -1.37 -4.86
C LYS A 231 -17.19 -1.48 -3.42
N SER A 232 -16.82 -2.68 -2.99
CA SER A 232 -16.30 -2.92 -1.61
C SER A 232 -15.13 -2.01 -1.24
N ALA A 233 -14.23 -1.72 -2.19
CA ALA A 233 -13.11 -0.81 -1.98
C ALA A 233 -13.58 0.64 -1.72
N GLN A 234 -14.66 1.11 -2.36
CA GLN A 234 -15.22 2.44 -2.12
C GLN A 234 -15.85 2.54 -0.73
N VAL A 235 -16.57 1.50 -0.31
CA VAL A 235 -17.15 1.45 1.05
C VAL A 235 -16.04 1.45 2.10
N THR A 236 -14.99 0.64 1.92
CA THR A 236 -13.84 0.63 2.82
C THR A 236 -13.14 2.00 2.85
N ALA A 237 -12.98 2.67 1.71
CA ALA A 237 -12.40 4.00 1.63
C ALA A 237 -13.23 5.03 2.41
N LEU A 238 -14.56 5.03 2.26
CA LEU A 238 -15.44 5.92 3.02
C LEU A 238 -15.36 5.71 4.53
N VAL A 239 -15.41 4.44 4.96
CA VAL A 239 -15.30 4.10 6.39
C VAL A 239 -13.93 4.54 6.93
N SER A 240 -12.85 4.25 6.21
CA SER A 240 -11.49 4.64 6.59
C SER A 240 -11.33 6.16 6.69
N PHE A 241 -11.91 6.91 5.74
CA PHE A 241 -11.92 8.37 5.76
C PHE A 241 -12.62 8.91 7.00
N ILE A 242 -13.84 8.41 7.30
CA ILE A 242 -14.62 8.88 8.46
C ILE A 242 -13.87 8.57 9.76
N VAL A 243 -13.34 7.37 9.92
CA VAL A 243 -12.57 6.99 11.11
C VAL A 243 -11.33 7.87 11.27
N ALA A 244 -10.57 8.07 10.19
CA ALA A 244 -9.38 8.92 10.21
C ALA A 244 -9.71 10.39 10.52
N LEU A 245 -10.82 10.92 9.99
CA LEU A 245 -11.29 12.28 10.28
C LEU A 245 -11.64 12.45 11.76
N VAL A 246 -12.39 11.51 12.34
CA VAL A 246 -12.73 11.52 13.76
C VAL A 246 -11.47 11.49 14.64
N LEU A 247 -10.52 10.61 14.31
CA LEU A 247 -9.24 10.51 15.03
C LEU A 247 -8.38 11.77 14.86
N PHE A 248 -8.38 12.39 13.69
CA PHE A 248 -7.67 13.63 13.40
C PHE A 248 -8.18 14.78 14.28
N ILE A 249 -9.51 14.94 14.35
CA ILE A 249 -10.15 15.96 15.18
C ILE A 249 -9.88 15.67 16.68
N TRP A 250 -10.04 14.42 17.09
CA TRP A 250 -9.80 14.02 18.48
C TRP A 250 -8.34 14.26 18.92
N ALA A 251 -7.36 13.92 18.09
CA ALA A 251 -5.95 14.20 18.33
C ALA A 251 -5.70 15.71 18.48
N GLY A 252 -6.39 16.51 17.65
CA GLY A 252 -6.37 17.96 17.74
C GLY A 252 -6.87 18.51 19.08
N MET A 253 -8.02 18.02 19.57
CA MET A 253 -8.65 18.49 20.82
C MET A 253 -7.90 18.03 22.07
N ARG A 254 -7.41 16.77 22.11
CA ARG A 254 -6.77 16.18 23.30
C ARG A 254 -5.48 16.91 23.69
N GLN A 255 -4.70 17.34 22.73
CA GLN A 255 -3.43 18.02 23.01
C GLN A 255 -3.62 19.52 23.31
N SER A 256 -4.71 20.13 22.84
CA SER A 256 -5.05 21.51 23.24
C SER A 256 -5.34 21.61 24.75
N LYS A 257 -6.04 20.62 25.31
CA LYS A 257 -6.34 20.55 26.76
C LYS A 257 -5.12 20.32 27.65
N LYS A 258 -4.04 19.69 27.12
CA LYS A 258 -2.79 19.48 27.88
C LYS A 258 -1.93 20.74 27.95
N ASN A 259 -2.03 21.63 26.99
CA ASN A 259 -1.27 22.89 26.96
C ASN A 259 -1.96 24.01 27.77
N CYS A 260 -3.22 23.81 28.18
CA CYS A 260 -3.97 24.75 29.04
C CYS A 260 -3.97 24.37 30.53
N ARG A 261 -3.24 23.33 30.93
CA ARG A 261 -2.96 22.93 32.31
C ARG A 261 -1.48 23.04 32.63
#